data_3c1ebc941548a852f50459ac89ec2e80
#
_entry.id   3c1ebc941548a852f50459ac89ec2e80
#
_cell.length_a   1.000
_cell.length_b   1.000
_cell.length_c   1.000
_cell.angle_alpha   90.00
_cell.angle_beta   90.00
_cell.angle_gamma   90.00
#
_symmetry.space_group_name_H-M   'P 1'
#
loop_
_entity.id
_entity.type
_entity.pdbx_description
1 polymer ?
#
loop_
_entity_poly.entity_id
_entity_poly.type
_entity_poly.pdbx_seq_one_letter_code
_entity_poly.pdbx_strand_id
1 'polypeptide(L)'
;MNPRSLLATAALALSCLTTPAIAQVPPSPSEKAAYTGLHDAAARGDAAAIKALAVKGAQINARDARGRTPLHVAAHGGAHNALRALVAAGANPNTLENDRYDIVTIAAVANDVPTLQLALELGCSAKNVTSRWDGTALIAAAHLGHAEVVRTLIKAGAPLDHINNLGWTAVIESIVLGDGGARHTDTLRALVQAGANINLADRNRQTPLALARAKGYASMVKLLQEARAK
;
A
#
# COMPACT_ATOMS: atom_id res chain seq x y z
N MET A 1 -60.66 -1.45 31.51
CA MET A 1 -60.15 -0.92 30.22
C MET A 1 -58.65 -0.69 30.40
N ASN A 2 -57.82 -1.52 29.80
CA ASN A 2 -56.34 -1.49 29.96
C ASN A 2 -55.76 -0.97 28.63
N PRO A 3 -54.98 0.11 28.60
CA PRO A 3 -54.24 0.54 27.42
C PRO A 3 -52.91 -0.18 27.37
N ARG A 4 -52.74 -1.00 26.33
CA ARG A 4 -51.49 -1.63 25.99
C ARG A 4 -50.50 -0.58 25.46
N SER A 5 -49.40 -0.37 26.17
CA SER A 5 -48.26 0.40 25.73
C SER A 5 -47.45 -0.40 24.69
N LEU A 6 -47.48 0.05 23.48
CA LEU A 6 -46.59 -0.39 22.40
C LEU A 6 -45.21 0.25 22.62
N LEU A 7 -44.24 -0.52 23.08
CA LEU A 7 -42.82 -0.15 23.02
C LEU A 7 -42.30 -0.39 21.61
N ALA A 8 -42.15 0.68 20.86
CA ALA A 8 -41.47 0.67 19.58
C ALA A 8 -39.95 0.67 19.83
N THR A 9 -39.31 -0.48 19.67
CA THR A 9 -37.87 -0.62 19.64
C THR A 9 -37.34 -0.03 18.33
N ALA A 10 -36.84 1.18 18.37
CA ALA A 10 -36.08 1.76 17.25
C ALA A 10 -34.72 1.07 17.18
N ALA A 11 -34.57 0.16 16.23
CA ALA A 11 -33.26 -0.37 15.85
C ALA A 11 -32.47 0.74 15.15
N LEU A 12 -31.51 1.34 15.86
CA LEU A 12 -30.53 2.25 15.29
C LEU A 12 -29.60 1.41 14.41
N ALA A 13 -29.85 1.39 13.11
CA ALA A 13 -28.90 0.86 12.13
C ALA A 13 -27.70 1.82 12.09
N LEU A 14 -26.63 1.47 12.80
CA LEU A 14 -25.33 2.13 12.71
C LEU A 14 -24.74 1.80 11.34
N SER A 15 -25.04 2.60 10.32
CA SER A 15 -24.36 2.53 9.04
C SER A 15 -22.93 2.98 9.25
N CYS A 16 -22.02 2.01 9.44
CA CYS A 16 -20.59 2.24 9.29
C CYS A 16 -20.35 2.73 7.87
N LEU A 17 -20.30 4.03 7.68
CA LEU A 17 -19.69 4.65 6.51
C LEU A 17 -18.22 4.23 6.52
N THR A 18 -17.90 3.13 5.85
CA THR A 18 -16.54 2.78 5.51
C THR A 18 -16.06 3.83 4.51
N THR A 19 -15.51 4.94 5.03
CA THR A 19 -14.67 5.78 4.18
C THR A 19 -13.57 4.87 3.65
N PRO A 20 -13.39 4.76 2.32
CA PRO A 20 -12.25 4.04 1.80
C PRO A 20 -11.02 4.67 2.46
N ALA A 21 -10.19 3.86 3.08
CA ALA A 21 -8.90 4.31 3.57
C ALA A 21 -8.15 4.84 2.35
N ILE A 22 -8.12 6.17 2.19
CA ILE A 22 -7.35 6.80 1.11
C ILE A 22 -5.89 6.57 1.50
N ALA A 23 -5.35 5.47 1.01
CA ALA A 23 -4.01 5.02 1.37
C ALA A 23 -2.93 5.98 0.86
N GLN A 24 -3.24 6.77 -0.18
CA GLN A 24 -2.33 7.72 -0.79
C GLN A 24 -3.12 8.80 -1.52
N VAL A 25 -2.59 10.02 -1.52
CA VAL A 25 -3.20 11.14 -2.26
C VAL A 25 -2.24 11.57 -3.37
N PRO A 26 -2.49 11.16 -4.62
CA PRO A 26 -1.69 11.64 -5.74
C PRO A 26 -1.84 13.14 -5.90
N PRO A 27 -0.87 13.83 -6.56
CA PRO A 27 -1.01 15.24 -6.86
C PRO A 27 -2.29 15.52 -7.67
N SER A 28 -3.12 16.42 -7.15
CA SER A 28 -4.35 16.86 -7.84
C SER A 28 -4.01 17.61 -9.14
N PRO A 29 -4.95 17.76 -10.07
CA PRO A 29 -4.74 18.58 -11.27
C PRO A 29 -4.31 20.01 -10.96
N SER A 30 -4.88 20.63 -9.92
CA SER A 30 -4.52 21.99 -9.48
C SER A 30 -3.11 22.05 -8.87
N GLU A 31 -2.72 21.06 -8.07
CA GLU A 31 -1.34 20.96 -7.57
C GLU A 31 -0.34 20.79 -8.71
N LYS A 32 -0.64 19.91 -9.68
CA LYS A 32 0.21 19.73 -10.87
C LYS A 32 0.36 21.00 -11.68
N ALA A 33 -0.72 21.77 -11.88
CA ALA A 33 -0.69 23.04 -12.60
C ALA A 33 0.11 24.13 -11.87
N ALA A 34 0.22 24.05 -10.55
CA ALA A 34 1.00 24.97 -9.73
C ALA A 34 2.47 24.57 -9.57
N TYR A 35 2.87 23.37 -9.99
CA TYR A 35 4.25 22.92 -9.89
C TYR A 35 5.18 23.75 -10.78
N THR A 36 6.40 23.94 -10.31
CA THR A 36 7.49 24.58 -11.03
C THR A 36 8.78 23.76 -10.90
N GLY A 37 9.76 24.05 -11.71
CA GLY A 37 11.08 23.43 -11.61
C GLY A 37 11.02 21.90 -11.69
N LEU A 38 11.66 21.23 -10.72
CA LEU A 38 11.76 19.76 -10.72
C LEU A 38 10.41 19.06 -10.50
N HIS A 39 9.49 19.62 -9.73
CA HIS A 39 8.17 19.03 -9.55
C HIS A 39 7.35 19.05 -10.85
N ASP A 40 7.40 20.16 -11.60
CA ASP A 40 6.76 20.27 -12.90
C ASP A 40 7.40 19.30 -13.92
N ALA A 41 8.73 19.30 -14.01
CA ALA A 41 9.43 18.38 -14.89
C ALA A 41 9.12 16.91 -14.57
N ALA A 42 9.03 16.56 -13.28
CA ALA A 42 8.65 15.23 -12.81
C ALA A 42 7.20 14.87 -13.17
N ALA A 43 6.27 15.83 -12.98
CA ALA A 43 4.86 15.63 -13.32
C ALA A 43 4.63 15.41 -14.82
N ARG A 44 5.45 16.03 -15.67
CA ARG A 44 5.43 15.86 -17.14
C ARG A 44 6.27 14.66 -17.62
N GLY A 45 7.03 14.02 -16.72
CA GLY A 45 7.95 12.94 -17.12
C GLY A 45 9.17 13.41 -17.91
N ASP A 46 9.51 14.70 -17.86
CA ASP A 46 10.55 15.34 -18.67
C ASP A 46 11.95 15.12 -18.10
N ALA A 47 12.54 13.98 -18.44
CA ALA A 47 13.89 13.61 -17.99
C ALA A 47 14.97 14.58 -18.47
N ALA A 48 14.78 15.25 -19.61
CA ALA A 48 15.77 16.20 -20.13
C ALA A 48 15.76 17.49 -19.29
N ALA A 49 14.57 18.00 -18.95
CA ALA A 49 14.41 19.14 -18.05
C ALA A 49 14.96 18.82 -16.64
N ILE A 50 14.73 17.62 -16.12
CA ILE A 50 15.29 17.17 -14.83
C ILE A 50 16.80 17.25 -14.83
N LYS A 51 17.45 16.69 -15.86
CA LYS A 51 18.92 16.73 -16.00
C LYS A 51 19.45 18.17 -16.10
N ALA A 52 18.80 19.01 -16.91
CA ALA A 52 19.19 20.40 -17.07
C ALA A 52 19.05 21.21 -15.76
N LEU A 53 17.99 20.98 -15.00
CA LEU A 53 17.78 21.62 -13.69
C LEU A 53 18.78 21.13 -12.64
N ALA A 54 19.10 19.83 -12.64
CA ALA A 54 20.10 19.26 -11.73
C ALA A 54 21.47 19.87 -11.95
N VAL A 55 21.92 20.01 -13.21
CA VAL A 55 23.19 20.67 -13.57
C VAL A 55 23.22 22.14 -13.08
N LYS A 56 22.07 22.82 -13.06
CA LYS A 56 21.93 24.19 -12.53
C LYS A 56 21.85 24.27 -11.00
N GLY A 57 22.01 23.16 -10.28
CA GLY A 57 21.99 23.12 -8.83
C GLY A 57 20.59 23.12 -8.20
N ALA A 58 19.57 22.71 -8.94
CA ALA A 58 18.22 22.58 -8.36
C ALA A 58 18.22 21.58 -7.19
N GLN A 59 17.42 21.87 -6.16
CA GLN A 59 17.28 21.00 -4.99
C GLN A 59 16.51 19.73 -5.36
N ILE A 60 17.24 18.62 -5.59
CA ILE A 60 16.68 17.35 -6.11
C ILE A 60 15.61 16.75 -5.17
N ASN A 61 15.76 16.93 -3.87
CA ASN A 61 14.84 16.42 -2.85
C ASN A 61 13.92 17.52 -2.28
N ALA A 62 13.70 18.62 -3.03
CA ALA A 62 12.75 19.66 -2.63
C ALA A 62 11.37 19.04 -2.36
N ARG A 63 10.63 19.57 -1.37
CA ARG A 63 9.34 19.05 -0.95
C ARG A 63 8.21 20.02 -1.29
N ASP A 64 7.10 19.50 -1.78
CA ASP A 64 5.84 20.25 -1.90
C ASP A 64 5.11 20.36 -0.54
N ALA A 65 3.92 20.97 -0.53
CA ALA A 65 3.11 21.17 0.67
C ALA A 65 2.71 19.84 1.37
N ARG A 66 2.69 18.70 0.64
CA ARG A 66 2.45 17.37 1.20
C ARG A 66 3.74 16.60 1.50
N GLY A 67 4.88 17.24 1.41
CA GLY A 67 6.19 16.61 1.62
C GLY A 67 6.63 15.71 0.47
N ARG A 68 5.92 15.70 -0.67
CA ARG A 68 6.30 14.91 -1.83
C ARG A 68 7.50 15.54 -2.52
N THR A 69 8.52 14.74 -2.80
CA THR A 69 9.64 15.15 -3.63
C THR A 69 9.29 14.98 -5.13
N PRO A 70 10.08 15.55 -6.06
CA PRO A 70 9.91 15.25 -7.49
C PRO A 70 9.85 13.76 -7.80
N LEU A 71 10.58 12.93 -7.02
CA LEU A 71 10.57 11.47 -7.18
C LEU A 71 9.20 10.85 -6.86
N HIS A 72 8.52 11.31 -5.80
CA HIS A 72 7.15 10.89 -5.50
C HIS A 72 6.17 11.30 -6.59
N VAL A 73 6.30 12.53 -7.10
CA VAL A 73 5.44 13.03 -8.20
C VAL A 73 5.62 12.19 -9.46
N ALA A 74 6.86 11.85 -9.82
CA ALA A 74 7.16 10.98 -10.95
C ALA A 74 6.58 9.55 -10.75
N ALA A 75 6.65 9.01 -9.53
CA ALA A 75 6.10 7.69 -9.21
C ALA A 75 4.57 7.65 -9.33
N HIS A 76 3.87 8.68 -8.83
CA HIS A 76 2.42 8.78 -9.01
C HIS A 76 1.99 8.88 -10.49
N GLY A 77 2.86 9.34 -11.35
CA GLY A 77 2.62 9.46 -12.79
C GLY A 77 3.12 8.27 -13.61
N GLY A 78 3.77 7.28 -13.00
CA GLY A 78 4.43 6.20 -13.75
C GLY A 78 5.54 6.69 -14.70
N ALA A 79 6.16 7.82 -14.39
CA ALA A 79 7.10 8.51 -15.26
C ALA A 79 8.51 7.91 -15.16
N HIS A 80 8.71 6.71 -15.71
CA HIS A 80 9.92 5.90 -15.55
C HIS A 80 11.21 6.63 -15.92
N ASN A 81 11.22 7.40 -17.03
CA ASN A 81 12.40 8.16 -17.43
C ASN A 81 12.73 9.28 -16.44
N ALA A 82 11.72 9.91 -15.85
CA ALA A 82 11.90 10.91 -14.80
C ALA A 82 12.43 10.28 -13.52
N LEU A 83 11.93 9.11 -13.11
CA LEU A 83 12.43 8.36 -11.95
C LEU A 83 13.93 8.06 -12.09
N ARG A 84 14.34 7.51 -13.23
CA ARG A 84 15.76 7.24 -13.51
C ARG A 84 16.61 8.51 -13.49
N ALA A 85 16.13 9.59 -14.10
CA ALA A 85 16.86 10.86 -14.16
C ALA A 85 17.02 11.51 -12.78
N LEU A 86 15.97 11.46 -11.95
CA LEU A 86 16.00 12.00 -10.58
C LEU A 86 16.97 11.24 -9.67
N VAL A 87 16.92 9.88 -9.71
CA VAL A 87 17.84 9.06 -8.91
C VAL A 87 19.28 9.24 -9.40
N ALA A 88 19.52 9.28 -10.69
CA ALA A 88 20.85 9.59 -11.24
C ALA A 88 21.36 10.98 -10.87
N ALA A 89 20.46 11.93 -10.59
CA ALA A 89 20.77 13.27 -10.09
C ALA A 89 20.90 13.34 -8.56
N GLY A 90 20.81 12.23 -7.83
CA GLY A 90 20.98 12.15 -6.37
C GLY A 90 19.68 12.22 -5.58
N ALA A 91 18.52 11.96 -6.18
CA ALA A 91 17.29 11.80 -5.41
C ALA A 91 17.41 10.58 -4.48
N ASN A 92 17.02 10.75 -3.20
CA ASN A 92 16.98 9.63 -2.26
C ASN A 92 15.72 8.78 -2.51
N PRO A 93 15.86 7.52 -2.98
CA PRO A 93 14.73 6.68 -3.34
C PRO A 93 13.90 6.21 -2.13
N ASN A 94 14.45 6.28 -0.92
CA ASN A 94 13.79 5.85 0.32
C ASN A 94 13.19 7.00 1.12
N THR A 95 13.06 8.19 0.51
CA THR A 95 12.41 9.34 1.17
C THR A 95 10.93 9.04 1.37
N LEU A 96 10.40 9.41 2.55
CA LEU A 96 8.97 9.35 2.86
C LEU A 96 8.36 10.76 2.71
N GLU A 97 7.16 10.85 2.13
CA GLU A 97 6.35 12.07 2.14
C GLU A 97 5.62 12.23 3.49
N ASN A 98 4.73 13.22 3.66
CA ASN A 98 4.12 13.54 4.96
C ASN A 98 3.23 12.43 5.55
N ASP A 99 2.56 11.62 4.71
CA ASP A 99 1.79 10.46 5.12
C ASP A 99 2.66 9.19 5.26
N ARG A 100 3.99 9.36 5.17
CA ARG A 100 5.03 8.32 5.31
C ARG A 100 5.02 7.27 4.20
N TYR A 101 4.63 7.62 3.00
CA TYR A 101 4.75 6.74 1.83
C TYR A 101 6.05 7.02 1.06
N ASP A 102 6.69 5.95 0.61
CA ASP A 102 7.77 5.97 -0.37
C ASP A 102 7.26 5.56 -1.77
N ILE A 103 8.13 5.61 -2.75
CA ILE A 103 7.74 5.29 -4.13
C ILE A 103 7.43 3.80 -4.34
N VAL A 104 7.98 2.89 -3.52
CA VAL A 104 7.61 1.46 -3.54
C VAL A 104 6.16 1.28 -3.09
N THR A 105 5.79 1.94 -1.99
CA THR A 105 4.41 1.86 -1.48
C THR A 105 3.43 2.57 -2.41
N ILE A 106 3.84 3.69 -3.04
CA ILE A 106 3.05 4.38 -4.07
C ILE A 106 2.73 3.43 -5.23
N ALA A 107 3.73 2.78 -5.79
CA ALA A 107 3.53 1.84 -6.88
C ALA A 107 2.72 0.59 -6.45
N ALA A 108 2.96 0.10 -5.23
CA ALA A 108 2.24 -1.06 -4.69
C ALA A 108 0.73 -0.80 -4.54
N VAL A 109 0.35 0.36 -4.03
CA VAL A 109 -1.06 0.76 -3.89
C VAL A 109 -1.72 1.02 -5.24
N ALA A 110 -0.98 1.60 -6.20
CA ALA A 110 -1.46 1.83 -7.56
C ALA A 110 -1.59 0.54 -8.40
N ASN A 111 -1.16 -0.62 -7.89
CA ASN A 111 -1.03 -1.87 -8.64
C ASN A 111 -0.13 -1.73 -9.89
N ASP A 112 0.84 -0.84 -9.81
CA ASP A 112 1.76 -0.54 -10.91
C ASP A 112 3.05 -1.36 -10.76
N VAL A 113 3.00 -2.60 -11.26
CA VAL A 113 4.14 -3.54 -11.20
C VAL A 113 5.38 -2.98 -11.94
N PRO A 114 5.28 -2.37 -13.13
CA PRO A 114 6.43 -1.79 -13.80
C PRO A 114 7.12 -0.69 -12.99
N THR A 115 6.35 0.25 -12.39
CA THR A 115 6.92 1.30 -11.53
C THR A 115 7.52 0.71 -10.24
N LEU A 116 6.88 -0.32 -9.66
CA LEU A 116 7.41 -1.03 -8.49
C LEU A 116 8.77 -1.68 -8.78
N GLN A 117 8.87 -2.42 -9.88
CA GLN A 117 10.12 -3.06 -10.29
C GLN A 117 11.23 -2.03 -10.50
N LEU A 118 10.91 -0.95 -11.22
CA LEU A 118 11.86 0.14 -11.41
C LEU A 118 12.29 0.78 -10.09
N ALA A 119 11.37 1.04 -9.16
CA ALA A 119 11.70 1.59 -7.86
C ALA A 119 12.70 0.71 -7.10
N LEU A 120 12.48 -0.61 -7.11
CA LEU A 120 13.39 -1.59 -6.50
C LEU A 120 14.76 -1.61 -7.19
N GLU A 121 14.81 -1.57 -8.52
CA GLU A 121 16.05 -1.46 -9.32
C GLU A 121 16.83 -0.19 -8.98
N LEU A 122 16.14 0.90 -8.69
CA LEU A 122 16.73 2.20 -8.32
C LEU A 122 17.20 2.28 -6.86
N GLY A 123 17.14 1.18 -6.11
CA GLY A 123 17.65 1.08 -4.75
C GLY A 123 16.63 1.41 -3.65
N CYS A 124 15.33 1.43 -3.99
CA CYS A 124 14.31 1.49 -2.95
C CYS A 124 14.23 0.17 -2.20
N SER A 125 13.98 0.25 -0.90
CA SER A 125 13.86 -0.92 -0.05
C SER A 125 12.42 -1.44 0.00
N ALA A 126 12.22 -2.73 -0.28
CA ALA A 126 10.96 -3.41 -0.01
C ALA A 126 10.66 -3.60 1.49
N LYS A 127 11.62 -3.25 2.37
CA LYS A 127 11.54 -3.45 3.82
C LYS A 127 11.12 -2.19 4.59
N ASN A 128 10.93 -1.07 3.91
CA ASN A 128 10.58 0.17 4.56
C ASN A 128 9.25 0.05 5.30
N VAL A 129 9.24 0.57 6.53
CA VAL A 129 8.00 0.77 7.29
C VAL A 129 7.42 2.10 6.87
N THR A 130 6.23 2.06 6.30
CA THR A 130 5.54 3.18 5.67
C THR A 130 4.14 3.36 6.24
N SER A 131 3.45 4.40 5.84
CA SER A 131 2.12 4.77 6.31
C SER A 131 2.02 5.12 7.80
N ARG A 132 0.96 5.82 8.17
CA ARG A 132 0.61 6.13 9.58
C ARG A 132 0.29 4.88 10.42
N TRP A 133 0.08 3.75 9.77
CA TRP A 133 -0.25 2.47 10.39
C TRP A 133 0.98 1.61 10.67
N ASP A 134 2.20 2.14 10.45
CA ASP A 134 3.45 1.38 10.53
C ASP A 134 3.42 0.08 9.71
N GLY A 135 2.73 0.13 8.57
CA GLY A 135 2.66 -0.96 7.61
C GLY A 135 3.89 -1.01 6.70
N THR A 136 3.87 -1.92 5.75
CA THR A 136 4.84 -2.03 4.66
C THR A 136 4.12 -2.02 3.31
N ALA A 137 4.86 -1.86 2.22
CA ALA A 137 4.28 -2.00 0.88
C ALA A 137 3.61 -3.37 0.67
N LEU A 138 4.14 -4.43 1.30
CA LEU A 138 3.56 -5.77 1.26
C LEU A 138 2.19 -5.82 1.94
N ILE A 139 2.04 -5.19 3.10
CA ILE A 139 0.76 -5.10 3.81
C ILE A 139 -0.24 -4.32 2.98
N ALA A 140 0.15 -3.17 2.41
CA ALA A 140 -0.72 -2.36 1.57
C ALA A 140 -1.20 -3.12 0.31
N ALA A 141 -0.30 -3.84 -0.35
CA ALA A 141 -0.64 -4.67 -1.51
C ALA A 141 -1.57 -5.85 -1.14
N ALA A 142 -1.35 -6.46 0.03
CA ALA A 142 -2.20 -7.55 0.52
C ALA A 142 -3.61 -7.08 0.87
N HIS A 143 -3.76 -5.92 1.49
CA HIS A 143 -5.03 -5.23 1.74
C HIS A 143 -5.85 -5.07 0.45
N LEU A 144 -5.20 -4.66 -0.63
CA LEU A 144 -5.86 -4.33 -1.90
C LEU A 144 -6.03 -5.55 -2.83
N GLY A 145 -5.51 -6.70 -2.46
CA GLY A 145 -5.58 -7.91 -3.27
C GLY A 145 -4.72 -7.84 -4.55
N HIS A 146 -3.59 -7.12 -4.51
CA HIS A 146 -2.68 -6.94 -5.64
C HIS A 146 -1.64 -8.07 -5.70
N ALA A 147 -2.08 -9.27 -6.08
CA ALA A 147 -1.29 -10.49 -5.97
C ALA A 147 0.06 -10.44 -6.70
N GLU A 148 0.15 -9.80 -7.87
CA GLU A 148 1.40 -9.68 -8.63
C GLU A 148 2.40 -8.71 -7.96
N VAL A 149 1.90 -7.63 -7.40
CA VAL A 149 2.68 -6.72 -6.54
C VAL A 149 3.22 -7.46 -5.32
N VAL A 150 2.37 -8.26 -4.66
CA VAL A 150 2.77 -9.09 -3.51
C VAL A 150 3.91 -10.04 -3.90
N ARG A 151 3.80 -10.76 -5.03
CA ARG A 151 4.89 -11.64 -5.52
C ARG A 151 6.18 -10.88 -5.79
N THR A 152 6.09 -9.70 -6.40
CA THR A 152 7.23 -8.84 -6.70
C THR A 152 7.93 -8.38 -5.41
N LEU A 153 7.16 -7.94 -4.41
CA LEU A 153 7.70 -7.51 -3.11
C LEU A 153 8.32 -8.67 -2.34
N ILE A 154 7.70 -9.86 -2.36
CA ILE A 154 8.25 -11.08 -1.76
C ILE A 154 9.61 -11.41 -2.38
N LYS A 155 9.70 -11.40 -3.71
CA LYS A 155 10.96 -11.62 -4.44
C LYS A 155 12.04 -10.61 -4.07
N ALA A 156 11.64 -9.38 -3.76
CA ALA A 156 12.54 -8.31 -3.31
C ALA A 156 12.88 -8.38 -1.82
N GLY A 157 12.45 -9.42 -1.10
CA GLY A 157 12.76 -9.63 0.31
C GLY A 157 11.93 -8.80 1.29
N ALA A 158 10.71 -8.42 0.93
CA ALA A 158 9.78 -7.76 1.84
C ALA A 158 9.53 -8.62 3.09
N PRO A 159 9.42 -8.03 4.29
CA PRO A 159 9.19 -8.77 5.53
C PRO A 159 7.78 -9.38 5.54
N LEU A 160 7.69 -10.71 5.50
CA LEU A 160 6.43 -11.44 5.41
C LEU A 160 5.55 -11.26 6.66
N ASP A 161 6.22 -11.23 7.83
CA ASP A 161 5.56 -11.30 9.14
C ASP A 161 5.61 -9.97 9.91
N HIS A 162 5.87 -8.86 9.21
CA HIS A 162 5.78 -7.54 9.82
C HIS A 162 4.37 -7.32 10.38
N ILE A 163 4.31 -6.85 11.62
CA ILE A 163 3.05 -6.54 12.31
C ILE A 163 2.90 -5.02 12.38
N ASN A 164 1.84 -4.49 11.79
CA ASN A 164 1.54 -3.07 11.83
C ASN A 164 0.96 -2.64 13.19
N ASN A 165 0.71 -1.34 13.37
CA ASN A 165 0.18 -0.82 14.63
C ASN A 165 -1.30 -1.17 14.90
N LEU A 166 -1.99 -1.86 13.97
CA LEU A 166 -3.28 -2.50 14.23
C LEU A 166 -3.13 -3.93 14.78
N GLY A 167 -1.91 -4.48 14.78
CA GLY A 167 -1.63 -5.86 15.17
C GLY A 167 -1.85 -6.85 14.03
N TRP A 168 -1.76 -6.40 12.77
CA TRP A 168 -2.03 -7.22 11.60
C TRP A 168 -0.80 -7.41 10.72
N THR A 169 -0.64 -8.63 10.22
CA THR A 169 0.31 -8.98 9.17
C THR A 169 -0.33 -8.84 7.78
N ALA A 170 0.46 -8.97 6.72
CA ALA A 170 -0.05 -9.03 5.35
C ALA A 170 -1.08 -10.17 5.16
N VAL A 171 -0.87 -11.32 5.83
CA VAL A 171 -1.83 -12.44 5.83
C VAL A 171 -3.17 -12.01 6.43
N ILE A 172 -3.15 -11.38 7.61
CA ILE A 172 -4.38 -10.92 8.30
C ILE A 172 -5.07 -9.83 7.47
N GLU A 173 -4.32 -8.85 6.94
CA GLU A 173 -4.87 -7.77 6.10
C GLU A 173 -5.62 -8.32 4.87
N SER A 174 -5.04 -9.32 4.18
CA SER A 174 -5.68 -9.94 3.01
C SER A 174 -7.02 -10.60 3.32
N ILE A 175 -7.24 -10.99 4.58
CA ILE A 175 -8.48 -11.63 5.05
C ILE A 175 -9.44 -10.59 5.61
N VAL A 176 -8.96 -9.75 6.57
CA VAL A 176 -9.82 -8.83 7.32
C VAL A 176 -10.38 -7.73 6.43
N LEU A 177 -9.56 -7.15 5.58
CA LEU A 177 -9.92 -6.06 4.67
C LEU A 177 -10.25 -6.57 3.26
N GLY A 178 -9.95 -7.82 2.97
CA GLY A 178 -10.32 -8.47 1.73
C GLY A 178 -11.81 -8.82 1.63
N ASP A 179 -12.22 -9.14 0.42
CA ASP A 179 -13.58 -9.55 0.05
C ASP A 179 -13.78 -11.08 -0.03
N GLY A 180 -12.71 -11.86 0.25
CA GLY A 180 -12.72 -13.32 0.11
C GLY A 180 -12.74 -13.82 -1.35
N GLY A 181 -12.75 -12.92 -2.33
CA GLY A 181 -12.75 -13.22 -3.75
C GLY A 181 -11.40 -13.71 -4.28
N ALA A 182 -11.36 -13.96 -5.60
CA ALA A 182 -10.20 -14.56 -6.26
C ALA A 182 -8.90 -13.77 -6.04
N ARG A 183 -8.95 -12.43 -6.15
CA ARG A 183 -7.77 -11.56 -5.98
C ARG A 183 -7.14 -11.69 -4.59
N HIS A 184 -7.94 -11.58 -3.53
CA HIS A 184 -7.46 -11.70 -2.15
C HIS A 184 -7.06 -13.14 -1.81
N THR A 185 -7.75 -14.14 -2.34
CA THR A 185 -7.36 -15.56 -2.20
C THR A 185 -6.02 -15.84 -2.88
N ASP A 186 -5.77 -15.25 -4.06
CA ASP A 186 -4.49 -15.42 -4.76
C ASP A 186 -3.34 -14.68 -4.05
N THR A 187 -3.64 -13.51 -3.48
CA THR A 187 -2.72 -12.78 -2.60
C THR A 187 -2.33 -13.60 -1.37
N LEU A 188 -3.31 -14.16 -0.66
CA LEU A 188 -3.08 -15.04 0.48
C LEU A 188 -2.24 -16.27 0.07
N ARG A 189 -2.54 -16.86 -1.08
CA ARG A 189 -1.77 -17.98 -1.64
C ARG A 189 -0.30 -17.62 -1.85
N ALA A 190 -0.02 -16.45 -2.42
CA ALA A 190 1.35 -15.99 -2.63
C ALA A 190 2.11 -15.84 -1.30
N LEU A 191 1.48 -15.28 -0.27
CA LEU A 191 2.06 -15.14 1.07
C LEU A 191 2.32 -16.51 1.71
N VAL A 192 1.36 -17.43 1.65
CA VAL A 192 1.49 -18.80 2.18
C VAL A 192 2.64 -19.55 1.49
N GLN A 193 2.70 -19.50 0.16
CA GLN A 193 3.75 -20.16 -0.62
C GLN A 193 5.15 -19.58 -0.34
N ALA A 194 5.22 -18.31 0.03
CA ALA A 194 6.47 -17.66 0.42
C ALA A 194 6.91 -17.99 1.85
N GLY A 195 6.10 -18.69 2.63
CA GLY A 195 6.41 -19.10 4.00
C GLY A 195 6.02 -18.08 5.07
N ALA A 196 5.08 -17.17 4.78
CA ALA A 196 4.53 -16.29 5.81
C ALA A 196 3.95 -17.11 6.98
N ASN A 197 4.12 -16.62 8.20
CA ASN A 197 3.60 -17.28 9.39
C ASN A 197 2.07 -17.14 9.49
N ILE A 198 1.36 -18.15 9.02
CA ILE A 198 -0.10 -18.22 8.98
C ILE A 198 -0.76 -18.46 10.34
N ASN A 199 0.01 -18.54 11.42
CA ASN A 199 -0.49 -18.75 12.78
C ASN A 199 -0.32 -17.51 13.68
N LEU A 200 0.27 -16.42 13.19
CA LEU A 200 0.29 -15.16 13.91
C LEU A 200 -1.14 -14.64 14.09
N ALA A 201 -1.56 -14.50 15.35
CA ALA A 201 -2.88 -14.01 15.70
C ALA A 201 -2.89 -12.48 15.79
N ASP A 202 -4.05 -11.89 15.60
CA ASP A 202 -4.29 -10.47 15.85
C ASP A 202 -4.32 -10.14 17.36
N ARG A 203 -4.57 -8.87 17.71
CA ARG A 203 -4.67 -8.43 19.11
C ARG A 203 -5.81 -9.09 19.89
N ASN A 204 -6.81 -9.63 19.19
CA ASN A 204 -7.92 -10.36 19.79
C ASN A 204 -7.64 -11.88 19.86
N ARG A 205 -6.40 -12.29 19.63
CA ARG A 205 -5.95 -13.70 19.57
C ARG A 205 -6.65 -14.52 18.49
N GLN A 206 -7.16 -13.85 17.44
CA GLN A 206 -7.77 -14.51 16.29
C GLN A 206 -6.69 -14.88 15.28
N THR A 207 -6.56 -16.18 14.98
CA THR A 207 -5.65 -16.63 13.92
C THR A 207 -6.21 -16.35 12.54
N PRO A 208 -5.37 -16.29 11.47
CA PRO A 208 -5.84 -16.15 10.10
C PRO A 208 -6.94 -17.15 9.71
N LEU A 209 -6.82 -18.41 10.16
CA LEU A 209 -7.84 -19.43 9.90
C LEU A 209 -9.16 -19.11 10.61
N ALA A 210 -9.11 -18.66 11.86
CA ALA A 210 -10.31 -18.24 12.61
C ALA A 210 -10.99 -17.04 11.94
N LEU A 211 -10.22 -16.05 11.52
CA LEU A 211 -10.72 -14.86 10.81
C LEU A 211 -11.38 -15.22 9.48
N ALA A 212 -10.75 -16.10 8.67
CA ALA A 212 -11.30 -16.54 7.41
C ALA A 212 -12.62 -17.32 7.60
N ARG A 213 -12.71 -18.17 8.64
CA ARG A 213 -13.94 -18.87 9.02
C ARG A 213 -15.05 -17.91 9.45
N ALA A 214 -14.73 -16.95 10.31
CA ALA A 214 -15.69 -15.96 10.79
C ALA A 214 -16.29 -15.12 9.65
N LYS A 215 -15.51 -14.87 8.60
CA LYS A 215 -15.96 -14.17 7.39
C LYS A 215 -16.66 -15.07 6.35
N GLY A 216 -16.66 -16.37 6.53
CA GLY A 216 -17.24 -17.32 5.57
C GLY A 216 -16.43 -17.46 4.27
N TYR A 217 -15.15 -17.15 4.26
CA TYR A 217 -14.30 -17.19 3.06
C TYR A 217 -13.78 -18.60 2.77
N ALA A 218 -14.66 -19.46 2.22
CA ALA A 218 -14.42 -20.88 2.03
C ALA A 218 -13.10 -21.21 1.30
N SER A 219 -12.76 -20.47 0.23
CA SER A 219 -11.52 -20.66 -0.53
C SER A 219 -10.28 -20.36 0.31
N MET A 220 -10.30 -19.32 1.14
CA MET A 220 -9.20 -18.97 2.05
C MET A 220 -9.09 -19.97 3.20
N VAL A 221 -10.22 -20.43 3.75
CA VAL A 221 -10.26 -21.47 4.78
C VAL A 221 -9.60 -22.76 4.25
N LYS A 222 -9.99 -23.22 3.05
CA LYS A 222 -9.40 -24.39 2.42
C LYS A 222 -7.90 -24.22 2.24
N LEU A 223 -7.46 -23.09 1.69
CA LEU A 223 -6.04 -22.79 1.48
C LEU A 223 -5.23 -22.85 2.78
N LEU A 224 -5.73 -22.23 3.85
CA LEU A 224 -5.06 -22.20 5.15
C LEU A 224 -5.02 -23.59 5.81
N GLN A 225 -6.08 -24.38 5.68
CA GLN A 225 -6.11 -25.77 6.19
C GLN A 225 -5.13 -26.66 5.46
N GLU A 226 -5.04 -26.57 4.13
CA GLU A 226 -4.06 -27.30 3.32
C GLU A 226 -2.62 -26.92 3.70
N ALA A 227 -2.39 -25.66 4.06
CA ALA A 227 -1.11 -25.17 4.58
C ALA A 227 -0.85 -25.50 6.07
N ARG A 228 -1.76 -26.26 6.73
CA ARG A 228 -1.67 -26.65 8.14
C ARG A 228 -1.74 -25.49 9.14
N ALA A 229 -2.54 -24.48 8.85
CA ALA A 229 -2.86 -23.42 9.81
C ALA A 229 -3.61 -24.00 11.03
N LYS A 230 -3.32 -23.43 12.22
CA LYS A 230 -3.91 -23.82 13.50
C LYS A 230 -5.03 -22.87 13.92
#